data_46605962164c89d46750952a4e2d79ee
#
_entry.id   46605962164c89d46750952a4e2d79ee
#
_cell.length_a   1.000
_cell.length_b   1.000
_cell.length_c   1.000
_cell.angle_alpha   90.00
_cell.angle_beta   90.00
_cell.angle_gamma   90.00
#
_symmetry.space_group_name_H-M   'P 1'
#
loop_
_entity.id
_entity.type
_entity.pdbx_description
1 polymer ?
#
loop_
_entity_poly.entity_id
_entity_poly.type
_entity_poly.pdbx_seq_one_letter_code
_entity_poly.pdbx_strand_id
1 'polypeptide(L)'
;VTLVAIVGPTASGKTALAIELARRWGAEIVGADASQVYRGLNVGTGKATPEELGDVPHHLVDVAAPDEAFDAGRFARLADEAIASIHARGRRVILCGGTGLYLKALITGLCEAPPVEPDVRARLLARLEAGEHAAIHDELARVDPVAAARIHPADAQRLERALGVYLSTARPLTDWQRAAENMAPRHDVRTFGLAVPRVELRGRIAERTRTMFARGLVDEVRALEAAGFPRTLRSLQAIGYRQASAVLHGELTIEAAIGQTVDATRQYAKRQETWFKAQADVAWLQPPFVADALDAALRPVWGQP
;
A
#
# COMPACT_ATOMS: atom_id res chain seq x y z
N VAL A 1 4.91 -19.49 13.83
CA VAL A 1 4.79 -18.33 14.76
C VAL A 1 3.78 -17.36 14.16
N THR A 2 2.75 -17.02 14.94
CA THR A 2 1.70 -16.09 14.50
C THR A 2 2.27 -14.67 14.36
N LEU A 3 2.04 -14.05 13.21
CA LEU A 3 2.35 -12.65 12.95
C LEU A 3 1.25 -11.73 13.51
N VAL A 4 1.60 -10.48 13.78
CA VAL A 4 0.63 -9.44 14.14
C VAL A 4 0.62 -8.37 13.06
N ALA A 5 -0.55 -7.97 12.59
CA ALA A 5 -0.69 -6.89 11.62
C ALA A 5 -1.44 -5.70 12.23
N ILE A 6 -0.86 -4.50 12.14
CA ILE A 6 -1.48 -3.23 12.49
C ILE A 6 -1.86 -2.51 11.19
N VAL A 7 -3.16 -2.44 10.92
CA VAL A 7 -3.70 -1.91 9.66
C VAL A 7 -4.63 -0.71 9.90
N GLY A 8 -4.97 -0.02 8.84
CA GLY A 8 -5.92 1.09 8.89
C GLY A 8 -5.55 2.20 7.89
N PRO A 9 -6.35 3.28 7.82
CA PRO A 9 -6.12 4.36 6.88
C PRO A 9 -4.83 5.13 7.17
N THR A 10 -4.32 5.85 6.16
CA THR A 10 -3.24 6.80 6.39
C THR A 10 -3.64 7.83 7.45
N ALA A 11 -2.68 8.36 8.21
CA ALA A 11 -2.87 9.28 9.33
C ALA A 11 -3.65 8.69 10.54
N SER A 12 -3.83 7.38 10.64
CA SER A 12 -4.50 6.75 11.80
C SER A 12 -3.60 6.57 13.03
N GLY A 13 -2.28 6.72 12.91
CA GLY A 13 -1.34 6.51 14.02
C GLY A 13 -0.73 5.10 14.09
N LYS A 14 -0.92 4.27 13.06
CA LYS A 14 -0.39 2.90 12.99
C LYS A 14 1.08 2.77 13.35
N THR A 15 1.92 3.62 12.77
CA THR A 15 3.37 3.54 12.93
C THR A 15 3.79 3.77 14.37
N ALA A 16 3.25 4.78 15.04
CA ALA A 16 3.55 5.07 16.44
C ALA A 16 3.14 3.90 17.36
N LEU A 17 1.94 3.34 17.15
CA LEU A 17 1.47 2.18 17.90
C LEU A 17 2.33 0.93 17.63
N ALA A 18 2.72 0.69 16.37
CA ALA A 18 3.56 -0.45 16.01
C ALA A 18 4.95 -0.35 16.65
N ILE A 19 5.55 0.85 16.69
CA ILE A 19 6.85 1.10 17.34
C ILE A 19 6.75 0.85 18.86
N GLU A 20 5.70 1.37 19.50
CA GLU A 20 5.49 1.16 20.94
C GLU A 20 5.35 -0.32 21.27
N LEU A 21 4.53 -1.05 20.51
CA LEU A 21 4.36 -2.50 20.68
C LEU A 21 5.66 -3.26 20.39
N ALA A 22 6.42 -2.87 19.35
CA ALA A 22 7.67 -3.53 18.99
C ALA A 22 8.71 -3.42 20.12
N ARG A 23 8.83 -2.26 20.76
CA ARG A 23 9.70 -2.06 21.93
C ARG A 23 9.26 -2.94 23.10
N ARG A 24 7.97 -2.95 23.41
CA ARG A 24 7.40 -3.68 24.53
C ARG A 24 7.52 -5.20 24.39
N TRP A 25 7.30 -5.69 23.17
CA TRP A 25 7.23 -7.12 22.88
C TRP A 25 8.49 -7.71 22.25
N GLY A 26 9.55 -6.93 22.12
CA GLY A 26 10.79 -7.36 21.47
C GLY A 26 10.57 -7.78 20.01
N ALA A 27 9.72 -7.06 19.29
CA ALA A 27 9.40 -7.33 17.89
C ALA A 27 10.17 -6.43 16.93
N GLU A 28 10.21 -6.81 15.65
CA GLU A 28 10.69 -6.00 14.55
C GLU A 28 9.51 -5.71 13.59
N ILE A 29 9.58 -4.59 12.88
CA ILE A 29 8.48 -4.14 12.03
C ILE A 29 8.80 -4.43 10.55
N VAL A 30 7.83 -5.03 9.85
CA VAL A 30 7.84 -5.17 8.38
C VAL A 30 6.82 -4.19 7.81
N GLY A 31 7.30 -3.18 7.08
CA GLY A 31 6.47 -2.13 6.49
C GLY A 31 5.67 -2.62 5.29
N ALA A 32 4.34 -2.43 5.30
CA ALA A 32 3.44 -2.78 4.19
C ALA A 32 2.85 -1.51 3.55
N ASP A 33 3.72 -0.64 3.04
CA ASP A 33 3.35 0.60 2.36
C ASP A 33 4.00 0.71 0.99
N ALA A 34 3.19 0.88 -0.07
CA ALA A 34 3.64 0.86 -1.46
C ALA A 34 4.48 2.10 -1.86
N SER A 35 4.54 3.12 -1.02
CA SER A 35 5.32 4.32 -1.29
C SER A 35 6.59 4.38 -0.44
N GLN A 36 6.56 3.86 0.79
CA GLN A 36 7.71 3.86 1.69
C GLN A 36 8.83 2.89 1.28
N VAL A 37 8.57 1.98 0.36
CA VAL A 37 9.57 1.07 -0.21
C VAL A 37 10.64 1.80 -1.02
N TYR A 38 10.35 3.00 -1.52
CA TYR A 38 11.25 3.75 -2.41
C TYR A 38 12.22 4.63 -1.63
N ARG A 39 13.52 4.52 -1.96
CA ARG A 39 14.57 5.40 -1.44
C ARG A 39 14.34 6.85 -1.89
N GLY A 40 14.60 7.79 -0.99
CA GLY A 40 14.48 9.22 -1.26
C GLY A 40 13.04 9.77 -1.21
N LEU A 41 12.01 8.92 -1.14
CA LEU A 41 10.62 9.33 -0.93
C LEU A 41 10.31 9.32 0.58
N ASN A 42 10.74 10.34 1.31
CA ASN A 42 10.71 10.37 2.78
C ASN A 42 9.57 11.21 3.34
N VAL A 43 9.62 12.53 3.06
CA VAL A 43 8.65 13.50 3.59
C VAL A 43 7.24 13.21 3.09
N GLY A 44 7.10 13.04 1.77
CA GLY A 44 5.79 12.85 1.14
C GLY A 44 5.13 11.51 1.45
N THR A 45 5.88 10.49 1.81
CA THR A 45 5.34 9.19 2.28
C THR A 45 5.14 9.16 3.78
N GLY A 46 5.72 10.13 4.50
CA GLY A 46 5.71 10.21 5.97
C GLY A 46 6.34 9.00 6.59
N LYS A 47 7.54 8.62 6.11
CA LYS A 47 8.40 7.65 6.78
C LYS A 47 8.69 8.14 8.20
N ALA A 48 8.76 7.23 9.13
CA ALA A 48 9.21 7.53 10.48
C ALA A 48 10.67 8.01 10.45
N THR A 49 10.96 9.04 11.24
CA THR A 49 12.33 9.54 11.34
C THR A 49 13.19 8.60 12.18
N PRO A 50 14.54 8.67 12.07
CA PRO A 50 15.42 7.87 12.93
C PRO A 50 15.12 8.05 14.42
N GLU A 51 14.72 9.26 14.85
CA GLU A 51 14.38 9.56 16.24
C GLU A 51 13.07 8.86 16.66
N GLU A 52 12.07 8.79 15.76
CA GLU A 52 10.81 8.09 15.99
C GLU A 52 11.03 6.58 16.05
N LEU A 53 11.87 6.02 15.15
CA LEU A 53 12.20 4.60 15.10
C LEU A 53 12.97 4.16 16.36
N GLY A 54 13.95 4.97 16.79
CA GLY A 54 14.85 4.62 17.88
C GLY A 54 15.59 3.32 17.58
N ASP A 55 15.43 2.32 18.46
CA ASP A 55 16.08 1.02 18.38
C ASP A 55 15.24 -0.07 17.69
N VAL A 56 14.06 0.27 17.18
CA VAL A 56 13.14 -0.70 16.53
C VAL A 56 13.52 -0.91 15.07
N PRO A 57 13.98 -2.11 14.67
CA PRO A 57 14.30 -2.38 13.28
C PRO A 57 13.04 -2.34 12.39
N HIS A 58 13.15 -1.65 11.25
CA HIS A 58 12.12 -1.57 10.22
C HIS A 58 12.63 -2.19 8.92
N HIS A 59 11.89 -3.16 8.42
CA HIS A 59 12.15 -3.86 7.16
C HIS A 59 11.21 -3.37 6.06
N LEU A 60 11.62 -3.50 4.81
CA LEU A 60 10.88 -3.12 3.60
C LEU A 60 10.58 -1.61 3.50
N VAL A 61 11.42 -0.80 4.10
CA VAL A 61 11.54 0.64 3.88
C VAL A 61 12.83 0.88 3.11
N ASP A 62 12.84 1.78 2.12
CA ASP A 62 14.02 2.13 1.31
C ASP A 62 14.69 0.95 0.56
N VAL A 63 13.90 -0.02 0.12
CA VAL A 63 14.38 -1.26 -0.53
C VAL A 63 14.43 -1.18 -2.07
N ALA A 64 13.86 -0.15 -2.68
CA ALA A 64 13.81 0.04 -4.12
C ALA A 64 14.25 1.46 -4.52
N ALA A 65 14.86 1.62 -5.70
CA ALA A 65 15.06 2.93 -6.30
C ALA A 65 13.74 3.47 -6.88
N PRO A 66 13.56 4.80 -7.03
CA PRO A 66 12.32 5.38 -7.54
C PRO A 66 11.90 4.88 -8.92
N ASP A 67 12.82 4.47 -9.77
CA ASP A 67 12.61 3.94 -11.12
C ASP A 67 12.44 2.41 -11.16
N GLU A 68 12.65 1.72 -10.05
CA GLU A 68 12.44 0.27 -9.99
C GLU A 68 10.96 -0.07 -9.92
N ALA A 69 10.55 -1.11 -10.67
CA ALA A 69 9.23 -1.70 -10.49
C ALA A 69 9.12 -2.42 -9.14
N PHE A 70 8.10 -2.07 -8.37
CA PHE A 70 7.82 -2.71 -7.09
C PHE A 70 6.33 -3.03 -7.00
N ASP A 71 6.01 -4.32 -7.01
CA ASP A 71 4.66 -4.85 -6.98
C ASP A 71 4.39 -5.70 -5.72
N ALA A 72 3.17 -6.19 -5.61
CA ALA A 72 2.75 -6.98 -4.45
C ALA A 72 3.42 -8.37 -4.39
N GLY A 73 3.83 -8.93 -5.53
CA GLY A 73 4.59 -10.18 -5.59
C GLY A 73 6.01 -10.00 -5.06
N ARG A 74 6.70 -8.93 -5.53
CA ARG A 74 8.03 -8.57 -5.02
C ARG A 74 7.98 -8.26 -3.52
N PHE A 75 6.94 -7.53 -3.08
CA PHE A 75 6.72 -7.26 -1.66
C PHE A 75 6.61 -8.57 -0.86
N ALA A 76 5.73 -9.49 -1.27
CA ALA A 76 5.50 -10.74 -0.53
C ALA A 76 6.78 -11.56 -0.39
N ARG A 77 7.56 -11.72 -1.46
CA ARG A 77 8.84 -12.43 -1.42
C ARG A 77 9.85 -11.81 -0.45
N LEU A 78 10.05 -10.48 -0.53
CA LEU A 78 10.97 -9.78 0.39
C LEU A 78 10.47 -9.80 1.84
N ALA A 79 9.15 -9.76 2.05
CA ALA A 79 8.55 -9.87 3.37
C ALA A 79 8.75 -11.27 3.96
N ASP A 80 8.61 -12.34 3.16
CA ASP A 80 8.92 -13.71 3.59
C ASP A 80 10.38 -13.86 4.04
N GLU A 81 11.32 -13.30 3.26
CA GLU A 81 12.75 -13.29 3.58
C GLU A 81 13.02 -12.56 4.91
N ALA A 82 12.42 -11.37 5.07
CA ALA A 82 12.55 -10.58 6.30
C ALA A 82 11.96 -11.31 7.52
N ILE A 83 10.75 -11.88 7.40
CA ILE A 83 10.08 -12.64 8.46
C ILE A 83 10.92 -13.85 8.87
N ALA A 84 11.43 -14.61 7.92
CA ALA A 84 12.29 -15.76 8.20
C ALA A 84 13.56 -15.34 8.96
N SER A 85 14.20 -14.26 8.53
CA SER A 85 15.39 -13.70 9.18
C SER A 85 15.10 -13.21 10.61
N ILE A 86 13.97 -12.53 10.84
CA ILE A 86 13.54 -12.06 12.17
C ILE A 86 13.29 -13.26 13.08
N HIS A 87 12.54 -14.26 12.63
CA HIS A 87 12.26 -15.47 13.41
C HIS A 87 13.53 -16.28 13.72
N ALA A 88 14.50 -16.34 12.82
CA ALA A 88 15.79 -16.99 13.07
C ALA A 88 16.57 -16.35 14.23
N ARG A 89 16.32 -15.06 14.52
CA ARG A 89 16.85 -14.35 15.68
C ARG A 89 15.97 -14.47 16.93
N GLY A 90 14.92 -15.29 16.91
CA GLY A 90 13.97 -15.43 18.02
C GLY A 90 13.10 -14.19 18.27
N ARG A 91 13.01 -13.28 17.29
CA ARG A 91 12.22 -12.05 17.42
C ARG A 91 10.82 -12.22 16.85
N ARG A 92 9.87 -11.41 17.32
CA ARG A 92 8.48 -11.35 16.88
C ARG A 92 8.35 -10.38 15.70
N VAL A 93 7.28 -10.53 14.90
CA VAL A 93 7.06 -9.70 13.71
C VAL A 93 5.75 -8.92 13.83
N ILE A 94 5.83 -7.61 13.60
CA ILE A 94 4.69 -6.73 13.39
C ILE A 94 4.65 -6.27 11.94
N LEU A 95 3.62 -6.65 11.19
CA LEU A 95 3.31 -6.08 9.89
C LEU A 95 2.64 -4.71 10.11
N CYS A 96 3.16 -3.63 9.56
CA CYS A 96 2.57 -2.31 9.73
C CYS A 96 2.35 -1.61 8.39
N GLY A 97 1.08 -1.34 8.03
CA GLY A 97 0.84 -0.61 6.79
C GLY A 97 -0.61 -0.47 6.39
N GLY A 98 -0.81 0.24 5.27
CA GLY A 98 -2.12 0.54 4.71
C GLY A 98 -2.34 -0.02 3.30
N THR A 99 -1.35 -0.74 2.72
CA THR A 99 -1.46 -1.32 1.38
C THR A 99 -2.07 -2.72 1.47
N GLY A 100 -3.40 -2.80 1.43
CA GLY A 100 -4.13 -4.07 1.60
C GLY A 100 -3.71 -5.16 0.62
N LEU A 101 -3.39 -4.79 -0.64
CA LEU A 101 -2.91 -5.76 -1.64
C LEU A 101 -1.57 -6.40 -1.23
N TYR A 102 -0.67 -5.67 -0.58
CA TYR A 102 0.59 -6.21 -0.08
C TYR A 102 0.35 -7.24 1.02
N LEU A 103 -0.50 -6.89 1.98
CA LEU A 103 -0.87 -7.82 3.05
C LEU A 103 -1.59 -9.05 2.50
N LYS A 104 -2.52 -8.88 1.55
CA LYS A 104 -3.15 -10.03 0.88
C LYS A 104 -2.11 -10.91 0.20
N ALA A 105 -1.18 -10.33 -0.57
CA ALA A 105 -0.14 -11.07 -1.26
C ALA A 105 0.74 -11.90 -0.30
N LEU A 106 1.06 -11.33 0.86
CA LEU A 106 1.85 -12.01 1.89
C LEU A 106 1.04 -13.11 2.60
N ILE A 107 -0.17 -12.79 3.05
CA ILE A 107 -0.95 -13.65 3.95
C ILE A 107 -1.58 -14.82 3.20
N THR A 108 -2.24 -14.53 2.07
CA THR A 108 -2.99 -15.55 1.31
C THR A 108 -2.37 -15.89 -0.03
N GLY A 109 -1.38 -15.13 -0.48
CA GLY A 109 -0.85 -15.21 -1.83
C GLY A 109 -1.66 -14.38 -2.84
N LEU A 110 -1.14 -14.30 -4.04
CA LEU A 110 -1.83 -13.77 -5.23
C LEU A 110 -2.16 -14.93 -6.15
N CYS A 111 -3.15 -14.73 -7.02
CA CYS A 111 -3.40 -15.70 -8.09
C CYS A 111 -2.15 -15.81 -9.00
N GLU A 112 -1.81 -17.02 -9.41
CA GLU A 112 -0.65 -17.31 -10.26
C GLU A 112 -0.90 -17.00 -11.74
N ALA A 113 -1.80 -16.03 -12.02
CA ALA A 113 -2.01 -15.58 -13.39
C ALA A 113 -0.72 -14.98 -13.96
N PRO A 114 -0.24 -15.47 -15.12
CA PRO A 114 1.00 -15.00 -15.72
C PRO A 114 0.99 -13.48 -15.98
N PRO A 115 2.17 -12.85 -16.12
CA PRO A 115 2.24 -11.48 -16.62
C PRO A 115 1.58 -11.38 -18.00
N VAL A 116 1.00 -10.22 -18.29
CA VAL A 116 0.50 -9.92 -19.64
C VAL A 116 1.70 -9.84 -20.58
N GLU A 117 1.60 -10.51 -21.73
CA GLU A 117 2.64 -10.44 -22.75
C GLU A 117 2.91 -9.00 -23.20
N PRO A 118 4.19 -8.61 -23.38
CA PRO A 118 4.56 -7.21 -23.67
C PRO A 118 3.81 -6.61 -24.86
N ASP A 119 3.66 -7.34 -25.95
CA ASP A 119 2.96 -6.87 -27.14
C ASP A 119 1.46 -6.70 -26.94
N VAL A 120 0.84 -7.61 -26.17
CA VAL A 120 -0.57 -7.51 -25.77
C VAL A 120 -0.77 -6.27 -24.91
N ARG A 121 0.12 -6.09 -23.94
CA ARG A 121 0.09 -4.93 -23.04
C ARG A 121 0.25 -3.62 -23.78
N ALA A 122 1.23 -3.51 -24.68
CA ALA A 122 1.46 -2.30 -25.48
C ALA A 122 0.23 -1.93 -26.30
N ARG A 123 -0.40 -2.90 -26.98
CA ARG A 123 -1.64 -2.68 -27.76
C ARG A 123 -2.79 -2.20 -26.88
N LEU A 124 -3.00 -2.82 -25.71
CA LEU A 124 -4.08 -2.41 -24.79
C LEU A 124 -3.85 -1.02 -24.24
N LEU A 125 -2.62 -0.67 -23.87
CA LEU A 125 -2.28 0.68 -23.39
C LEU A 125 -2.53 1.74 -24.47
N ALA A 126 -2.10 1.50 -25.71
CA ALA A 126 -2.35 2.42 -26.82
C ALA A 126 -3.86 2.64 -27.06
N ARG A 127 -4.67 1.59 -26.99
CA ARG A 127 -6.14 1.70 -27.10
C ARG A 127 -6.76 2.48 -25.94
N LEU A 128 -6.27 2.27 -24.72
CA LEU A 128 -6.72 3.02 -23.53
C LEU A 128 -6.35 4.50 -23.63
N GLU A 129 -5.15 4.82 -24.11
CA GLU A 129 -4.71 6.20 -24.41
C GLU A 129 -5.54 6.86 -25.50
N ALA A 130 -6.00 6.08 -26.51
CA ALA A 130 -6.94 6.54 -27.53
C ALA A 130 -8.39 6.69 -27.02
N GLY A 131 -8.66 6.41 -25.75
CA GLY A 131 -9.98 6.57 -25.14
C GLY A 131 -10.95 5.38 -25.34
N GLU A 132 -10.49 4.25 -25.85
CA GLU A 132 -11.32 3.07 -26.16
C GLU A 132 -11.77 2.26 -24.89
N HIS A 133 -11.90 2.91 -23.75
CA HIS A 133 -12.21 2.25 -22.46
C HIS A 133 -13.51 1.42 -22.53
N ALA A 134 -14.57 1.94 -23.14
CA ALA A 134 -15.85 1.23 -23.26
C ALA A 134 -15.71 -0.02 -24.14
N ALA A 135 -15.04 0.08 -25.29
CA ALA A 135 -14.82 -1.05 -26.19
C ALA A 135 -14.00 -2.17 -25.52
N ILE A 136 -12.95 -1.82 -24.77
CA ILE A 136 -12.15 -2.76 -24.01
C ILE A 136 -12.96 -3.43 -22.89
N HIS A 137 -13.83 -2.66 -22.23
CA HIS A 137 -14.73 -3.20 -21.21
C HIS A 137 -15.76 -4.17 -21.83
N ASP A 138 -16.29 -3.87 -23.00
CA ASP A 138 -17.23 -4.75 -23.74
C ASP A 138 -16.53 -6.05 -24.22
N GLU A 139 -15.25 -5.95 -24.63
CA GLU A 139 -14.44 -7.13 -24.94
C GLU A 139 -14.22 -7.99 -23.70
N LEU A 140 -13.89 -7.36 -22.56
CA LEU A 140 -13.75 -8.06 -21.29
C LEU A 140 -15.06 -8.74 -20.87
N ALA A 141 -16.21 -8.08 -21.07
CA ALA A 141 -17.53 -8.64 -20.71
C ALA A 141 -17.87 -9.93 -21.49
N ARG A 142 -17.34 -10.09 -22.71
CA ARG A 142 -17.52 -11.31 -23.51
C ARG A 142 -16.68 -12.47 -23.02
N VAL A 143 -15.49 -12.22 -22.48
CA VAL A 143 -14.53 -13.27 -22.11
C VAL A 143 -14.41 -13.53 -20.62
N ASP A 144 -14.70 -12.52 -19.80
CA ASP A 144 -14.73 -12.59 -18.33
C ASP A 144 -15.83 -11.67 -17.78
N PRO A 145 -17.13 -12.07 -17.92
CA PRO A 145 -18.26 -11.26 -17.47
C PRO A 145 -18.23 -10.99 -15.96
N VAL A 146 -17.62 -11.86 -15.17
CA VAL A 146 -17.50 -11.70 -13.72
C VAL A 146 -16.50 -10.58 -13.37
N ALA A 147 -15.38 -10.51 -14.08
CA ALA A 147 -14.43 -9.40 -13.93
C ALA A 147 -15.06 -8.10 -14.43
N ALA A 148 -15.71 -8.09 -15.60
CA ALA A 148 -16.33 -6.90 -16.17
C ALA A 148 -17.40 -6.29 -15.25
N ALA A 149 -18.22 -7.10 -14.60
CA ALA A 149 -19.23 -6.62 -13.64
C ALA A 149 -18.63 -5.88 -12.42
N ARG A 150 -17.35 -6.13 -12.10
CA ARG A 150 -16.64 -5.54 -10.95
C ARG A 150 -15.72 -4.39 -11.33
N ILE A 151 -15.28 -4.34 -12.57
CA ILE A 151 -14.32 -3.35 -13.06
C ILE A 151 -15.08 -2.20 -13.72
N HIS A 152 -14.91 -0.99 -13.18
CA HIS A 152 -15.50 0.19 -13.82
C HIS A 152 -14.84 0.46 -15.17
N PRO A 153 -15.60 0.84 -16.24
CA PRO A 153 -15.03 1.11 -17.56
C PRO A 153 -13.88 2.14 -17.57
N ALA A 154 -13.87 3.09 -16.65
CA ALA A 154 -12.78 4.06 -16.52
C ALA A 154 -11.52 3.53 -15.78
N ASP A 155 -11.52 2.29 -15.26
CA ASP A 155 -10.38 1.72 -14.56
C ASP A 155 -9.42 1.03 -15.55
N ALA A 156 -8.64 1.89 -16.25
CA ALA A 156 -7.70 1.46 -17.29
C ALA A 156 -6.73 0.35 -16.82
N GLN A 157 -6.22 0.45 -15.58
CA GLN A 157 -5.26 -0.51 -15.04
C GLN A 157 -5.87 -1.90 -14.85
N ARG A 158 -7.11 -1.96 -14.32
CA ARG A 158 -7.80 -3.24 -14.12
C ARG A 158 -8.30 -3.81 -15.43
N LEU A 159 -8.74 -3.00 -16.37
CA LEU A 159 -9.11 -3.43 -17.72
C LEU A 159 -7.91 -4.03 -18.45
N GLU A 160 -6.76 -3.31 -18.48
CA GLU A 160 -5.51 -3.82 -19.07
C GLU A 160 -5.14 -5.17 -18.49
N ARG A 161 -5.13 -5.29 -17.15
CA ARG A 161 -4.75 -6.55 -16.50
C ARG A 161 -5.72 -7.69 -16.80
N ALA A 162 -7.03 -7.47 -16.70
CA ALA A 162 -8.02 -8.54 -16.85
C ALA A 162 -8.11 -9.05 -18.28
N LEU A 163 -8.26 -8.13 -19.25
CA LEU A 163 -8.32 -8.51 -20.66
C LEU A 163 -6.96 -8.99 -21.15
N GLY A 164 -5.86 -8.36 -20.71
CA GLY A 164 -4.49 -8.75 -21.08
C GLY A 164 -4.14 -10.17 -20.65
N VAL A 165 -4.52 -10.58 -19.44
CA VAL A 165 -4.33 -11.98 -19.01
C VAL A 165 -5.08 -12.94 -19.93
N TYR A 166 -6.36 -12.65 -20.26
CA TYR A 166 -7.11 -13.49 -21.18
C TYR A 166 -6.46 -13.59 -22.56
N LEU A 167 -6.08 -12.44 -23.13
CA LEU A 167 -5.44 -12.40 -24.45
C LEU A 167 -4.08 -13.11 -24.49
N SER A 168 -3.37 -13.15 -23.38
CA SER A 168 -2.07 -13.83 -23.26
C SER A 168 -2.19 -15.33 -22.97
N THR A 169 -3.31 -15.78 -22.34
CA THR A 169 -3.40 -17.17 -21.80
C THR A 169 -4.61 -17.93 -22.27
N ALA A 170 -5.55 -17.29 -22.97
CA ALA A 170 -6.89 -17.80 -23.29
C ALA A 170 -7.72 -18.25 -22.07
N ARG A 171 -7.32 -17.83 -20.84
CA ARG A 171 -8.01 -18.15 -19.59
C ARG A 171 -8.41 -16.87 -18.86
N PRO A 172 -9.69 -16.71 -18.44
CA PRO A 172 -10.16 -15.55 -17.70
C PRO A 172 -9.39 -15.29 -16.40
N LEU A 173 -9.15 -14.02 -16.07
CA LEU A 173 -8.50 -13.67 -14.80
C LEU A 173 -9.31 -14.16 -13.59
N THR A 174 -10.64 -14.16 -13.69
CA THR A 174 -11.54 -14.67 -12.64
C THR A 174 -11.26 -16.14 -12.32
N ASP A 175 -10.92 -16.97 -13.31
CA ASP A 175 -10.63 -18.41 -13.07
C ASP A 175 -9.30 -18.61 -12.34
N TRP A 176 -8.29 -17.77 -12.62
CA TRP A 176 -7.05 -17.75 -11.86
C TRP A 176 -7.27 -17.31 -10.41
N GLN A 177 -8.13 -16.30 -10.20
CA GLN A 177 -8.47 -15.80 -8.86
C GLN A 177 -9.22 -16.85 -8.04
N ARG A 178 -10.20 -17.53 -8.62
CA ARG A 178 -10.95 -18.62 -7.95
C ARG A 178 -10.05 -19.79 -7.55
N ALA A 179 -9.08 -20.15 -8.40
CA ALA A 179 -8.12 -21.19 -8.07
C ALA A 179 -7.28 -20.82 -6.83
N ALA A 180 -6.95 -19.55 -6.67
CA ALA A 180 -6.19 -19.05 -5.52
C ALA A 180 -7.04 -18.91 -4.24
N GLU A 181 -8.35 -18.70 -4.32
CA GLU A 181 -9.25 -18.56 -3.16
C GLU A 181 -9.31 -19.83 -2.28
N ASN A 182 -9.02 -21.00 -2.85
CA ASN A 182 -9.04 -22.27 -2.14
C ASN A 182 -7.67 -22.64 -1.51
N MET A 183 -6.67 -21.80 -1.64
CA MET A 183 -5.36 -22.06 -1.05
C MET A 183 -5.37 -21.70 0.45
N ALA A 184 -4.72 -22.53 1.26
CA ALA A 184 -4.52 -22.23 2.68
C ALA A 184 -3.69 -20.94 2.85
N PRO A 185 -3.97 -20.13 3.88
CA PRO A 185 -3.14 -18.98 4.19
C PRO A 185 -1.67 -19.37 4.36
N ARG A 186 -0.77 -18.56 3.80
CA ARG A 186 0.68 -18.78 3.87
C ARG A 186 1.26 -18.44 5.23
N HIS A 187 0.60 -17.52 5.94
CA HIS A 187 0.95 -17.08 7.27
C HIS A 187 -0.27 -17.05 8.18
N ASP A 188 -0.10 -17.46 9.44
CA ASP A 188 -1.06 -17.19 10.51
C ASP A 188 -0.87 -15.76 11.00
N VAL A 189 -1.88 -14.91 10.87
CA VAL A 189 -1.81 -13.48 11.16
C VAL A 189 -2.99 -13.02 12.00
N ARG A 190 -2.72 -12.33 13.11
CA ARG A 190 -3.73 -11.59 13.86
C ARG A 190 -3.74 -10.14 13.40
N THR A 191 -4.85 -9.69 12.83
CA THR A 191 -4.96 -8.35 12.25
C THR A 191 -5.78 -7.41 13.13
N PHE A 192 -5.18 -6.28 13.51
CA PHE A 192 -5.81 -5.20 14.26
C PHE A 192 -5.96 -3.97 13.38
N GLY A 193 -7.19 -3.50 13.22
CA GLY A 193 -7.53 -2.31 12.43
C GLY A 193 -7.76 -1.09 13.32
N LEU A 194 -7.20 0.07 12.98
CA LEU A 194 -7.42 1.32 13.73
C LEU A 194 -8.65 2.05 13.18
N ALA A 195 -9.74 2.09 13.95
CA ALA A 195 -10.99 2.76 13.60
C ALA A 195 -10.96 4.23 14.08
N VAL A 196 -10.42 5.13 13.26
CA VAL A 196 -10.40 6.56 13.57
C VAL A 196 -11.70 7.22 13.13
N PRO A 197 -12.37 8.02 13.98
CA PRO A 197 -13.55 8.79 13.60
C PRO A 197 -13.27 9.68 12.37
N ARG A 198 -14.18 9.71 11.40
CA ARG A 198 -13.95 10.40 10.12
C ARG A 198 -13.60 11.87 10.25
N VAL A 199 -14.22 12.58 11.19
CA VAL A 199 -13.95 14.00 11.42
C VAL A 199 -12.51 14.18 11.89
N GLU A 200 -12.08 13.38 12.84
CA GLU A 200 -10.72 13.39 13.38
C GLU A 200 -9.68 13.00 12.29
N LEU A 201 -9.95 11.93 11.54
CA LEU A 201 -9.07 11.50 10.46
C LEU A 201 -8.88 12.58 9.40
N ARG A 202 -9.96 13.31 9.04
CA ARG A 202 -9.89 14.44 8.10
C ARG A 202 -9.00 15.57 8.62
N GLY A 203 -9.10 15.91 9.90
CA GLY A 203 -8.23 16.88 10.56
C GLY A 203 -6.77 16.46 10.54
N ARG A 204 -6.49 15.22 10.96
CA ARG A 204 -5.15 14.64 10.96
C ARG A 204 -4.52 14.60 9.55
N ILE A 205 -5.29 14.27 8.52
CA ILE A 205 -4.83 14.28 7.12
C ILE A 205 -4.46 15.72 6.70
N ALA A 206 -5.30 16.70 6.98
CA ALA A 206 -5.05 18.09 6.60
C ALA A 206 -3.79 18.64 7.29
N GLU A 207 -3.63 18.40 8.58
CA GLU A 207 -2.47 18.84 9.36
C GLU A 207 -1.19 18.16 8.88
N ARG A 208 -1.20 16.84 8.73
CA ARG A 208 -0.07 16.08 8.20
C ARG A 208 0.35 16.58 6.82
N THR A 209 -0.61 16.88 5.93
CA THR A 209 -0.30 17.40 4.60
C THR A 209 0.40 18.75 4.67
N ARG A 210 -0.11 19.71 5.49
CA ARG A 210 0.56 21.00 5.69
C ARG A 210 1.98 20.82 6.21
N THR A 211 2.15 19.94 7.19
CA THR A 211 3.46 19.61 7.77
C THR A 211 4.41 19.04 6.71
N MET A 212 3.97 18.17 5.80
CA MET A 212 4.79 17.64 4.71
C MET A 212 5.29 18.76 3.80
N PHE A 213 4.43 19.67 3.35
CA PHE A 213 4.84 20.80 2.53
C PHE A 213 5.78 21.74 3.29
N ALA A 214 5.49 22.05 4.55
CA ALA A 214 6.35 22.89 5.40
C ALA A 214 7.73 22.26 5.67
N ARG A 215 7.81 20.92 5.72
CA ARG A 215 9.06 20.15 5.90
C ARG A 215 9.86 19.94 4.60
N GLY A 216 9.48 20.62 3.51
CA GLY A 216 10.24 20.61 2.27
C GLY A 216 9.88 19.51 1.27
N LEU A 217 8.61 19.09 1.19
CA LEU A 217 8.18 18.10 0.19
C LEU A 217 8.52 18.54 -1.25
N VAL A 218 8.41 19.87 -1.56
CA VAL A 218 8.80 20.39 -2.89
C VAL A 218 10.30 20.28 -3.11
N ASP A 219 11.10 20.51 -2.08
CA ASP A 219 12.56 20.37 -2.16
C ASP A 219 12.99 18.91 -2.31
N GLU A 220 12.29 17.98 -1.65
CA GLU A 220 12.48 16.54 -1.84
C GLU A 220 12.23 16.13 -3.30
N VAL A 221 11.14 16.61 -3.92
CA VAL A 221 10.86 16.36 -5.34
C VAL A 221 11.93 16.96 -6.24
N ARG A 222 12.36 18.20 -5.97
CA ARG A 222 13.45 18.85 -6.71
C ARG A 222 14.74 18.03 -6.66
N ALA A 223 15.10 17.51 -5.50
CA ALA A 223 16.27 16.66 -5.32
C ALA A 223 16.17 15.34 -6.12
N LEU A 224 15.00 14.72 -6.13
CA LEU A 224 14.75 13.49 -6.92
C LEU A 224 14.86 13.76 -8.43
N GLU A 225 14.25 14.84 -8.94
CA GLU A 225 14.37 15.22 -10.36
C GLU A 225 15.82 15.57 -10.72
N ALA A 226 16.54 16.27 -9.87
CA ALA A 226 17.96 16.59 -10.06
C ALA A 226 18.86 15.33 -10.04
N ALA A 227 18.46 14.29 -9.33
CA ALA A 227 19.11 12.98 -9.33
C ALA A 227 18.77 12.12 -10.56
N GLY A 228 18.01 12.65 -11.52
CA GLY A 228 17.67 11.98 -12.78
C GLY A 228 16.39 11.14 -12.74
N PHE A 229 15.56 11.26 -11.70
CA PHE A 229 14.26 10.58 -11.63
C PHE A 229 13.15 11.49 -12.21
N PRO A 230 12.68 11.26 -13.44
CA PRO A 230 11.69 12.13 -14.08
C PRO A 230 10.33 12.03 -13.36
N ARG A 231 9.60 13.16 -13.33
CA ARG A 231 8.28 13.24 -12.67
C ARG A 231 7.23 12.26 -13.23
N THR A 232 7.46 11.68 -14.39
CA THR A 232 6.58 10.67 -15.02
C THR A 232 6.69 9.29 -14.38
N LEU A 233 7.70 9.04 -13.55
CA LEU A 233 7.83 7.78 -12.83
C LEU A 233 6.61 7.51 -11.95
N ARG A 234 6.16 6.25 -11.96
CA ARG A 234 5.00 5.83 -11.18
C ARG A 234 5.14 6.14 -9.68
N SER A 235 6.33 6.00 -9.13
CA SER A 235 6.65 6.35 -7.74
C SER A 235 6.41 7.85 -7.46
N LEU A 236 6.78 8.72 -8.39
CA LEU A 236 6.62 10.18 -8.30
C LEU A 236 5.20 10.65 -8.67
N GLN A 237 4.34 9.77 -9.17
CA GLN A 237 2.91 10.02 -9.32
C GLN A 237 2.10 9.72 -8.04
N ALA A 238 2.77 9.32 -6.95
CA ALA A 238 2.15 9.14 -5.64
C ALA A 238 1.52 10.45 -5.13
N ILE A 239 0.51 10.30 -4.28
CA ILE A 239 -0.19 11.44 -3.64
C ILE A 239 0.82 12.28 -2.85
N GLY A 240 0.80 13.57 -3.05
CA GLY A 240 1.76 14.53 -2.48
C GLY A 240 2.88 14.85 -3.47
N TYR A 241 3.55 13.83 -4.02
CA TYR A 241 4.67 14.02 -4.97
C TYR A 241 4.21 14.65 -6.27
N ARG A 242 3.13 14.15 -6.87
CA ARG A 242 2.56 14.74 -8.09
C ARG A 242 2.19 16.21 -7.89
N GLN A 243 1.58 16.56 -6.76
CA GLN A 243 1.20 17.93 -6.46
C GLN A 243 2.42 18.82 -6.16
N ALA A 244 3.42 18.29 -5.45
CA ALA A 244 4.66 19.01 -5.19
C ALA A 244 5.47 19.25 -6.47
N SER A 245 5.49 18.28 -7.40
CA SER A 245 6.07 18.46 -8.73
C SER A 245 5.33 19.55 -9.53
N ALA A 246 4.01 19.61 -9.47
CA ALA A 246 3.23 20.68 -10.10
C ALA A 246 3.57 22.08 -9.53
N VAL A 247 3.87 22.16 -8.22
CA VAL A 247 4.38 23.42 -7.61
C VAL A 247 5.77 23.74 -8.13
N LEU A 248 6.67 22.76 -8.18
CA LEU A 248 8.04 22.94 -8.66
C LEU A 248 8.08 23.49 -10.09
N HIS A 249 7.16 23.05 -10.94
CA HIS A 249 7.04 23.48 -12.35
C HIS A 249 6.11 24.69 -12.55
N GLY A 250 5.63 25.35 -11.50
CA GLY A 250 4.78 26.55 -11.60
C GLY A 250 3.35 26.29 -12.07
N GLU A 251 2.91 25.04 -12.09
CA GLU A 251 1.56 24.61 -12.50
C GLU A 251 0.52 24.82 -11.38
N LEU A 252 0.96 24.81 -10.13
CA LEU A 252 0.11 25.01 -8.94
C LEU A 252 0.77 25.96 -7.92
N THR A 253 -0.04 26.69 -7.15
CA THR A 253 0.42 27.31 -5.91
C THR A 253 0.56 26.25 -4.80
N ILE A 254 1.34 26.55 -3.77
CA ILE A 254 1.50 25.63 -2.61
C ILE A 254 0.14 25.35 -1.94
N GLU A 255 -0.70 26.37 -1.80
CA GLU A 255 -2.04 26.25 -1.18
C GLU A 255 -2.94 25.32 -2.01
N ALA A 256 -2.94 25.47 -3.33
CA ALA A 256 -3.70 24.61 -4.23
C ALA A 256 -3.19 23.16 -4.17
N ALA A 257 -1.87 22.95 -4.14
CA ALA A 257 -1.26 21.64 -4.03
C ALA A 257 -1.60 20.95 -2.69
N ILE A 258 -1.57 21.70 -1.57
CA ILE A 258 -2.01 21.21 -0.26
C ILE A 258 -3.48 20.77 -0.34
N GLY A 259 -4.37 21.62 -0.88
CA GLY A 259 -5.79 21.30 -1.03
C GLY A 259 -6.02 20.00 -1.81
N GLN A 260 -5.42 19.89 -3.00
CA GLN A 260 -5.52 18.69 -3.84
C GLN A 260 -4.94 17.44 -3.16
N THR A 261 -3.81 17.59 -2.44
CA THR A 261 -3.20 16.47 -1.70
C THR A 261 -4.10 15.99 -0.58
N VAL A 262 -4.72 16.90 0.18
CA VAL A 262 -5.67 16.58 1.24
C VAL A 262 -6.85 15.79 0.68
N ASP A 263 -7.44 16.23 -0.43
CA ASP A 263 -8.61 15.57 -1.01
C ASP A 263 -8.26 14.19 -1.59
N ALA A 264 -7.14 14.07 -2.29
CA ALA A 264 -6.65 12.79 -2.79
C ALA A 264 -6.34 11.80 -1.64
N THR A 265 -5.75 12.31 -0.54
CA THR A 265 -5.43 11.51 0.65
C THR A 265 -6.69 11.06 1.38
N ARG A 266 -7.73 11.90 1.48
CA ARG A 266 -9.05 11.51 2.03
C ARG A 266 -9.70 10.39 1.21
N GLN A 267 -9.64 10.48 -0.12
CA GLN A 267 -10.15 9.43 -0.99
C GLN A 267 -9.36 8.13 -0.83
N TYR A 268 -8.04 8.24 -0.70
CA TYR A 268 -7.17 7.07 -0.45
C TYR A 268 -7.47 6.43 0.89
N ALA A 269 -7.59 7.20 1.96
CA ALA A 269 -7.96 6.72 3.29
C ALA A 269 -9.32 5.99 3.29
N LYS A 270 -10.32 6.52 2.55
CA LYS A 270 -11.63 5.85 2.37
C LYS A 270 -11.46 4.49 1.67
N ARG A 271 -10.62 4.40 0.61
CA ARG A 271 -10.36 3.12 -0.08
C ARG A 271 -9.69 2.11 0.85
N GLN A 272 -8.72 2.54 1.67
CA GLN A 272 -8.08 1.68 2.67
C GLN A 272 -9.09 1.16 3.70
N GLU A 273 -9.91 2.05 4.26
CA GLU A 273 -10.97 1.68 5.21
C GLU A 273 -11.94 0.67 4.60
N THR A 274 -12.42 0.90 3.38
CA THR A 274 -13.32 -0.02 2.67
C THR A 274 -12.65 -1.38 2.44
N TRP A 275 -11.36 -1.38 2.04
CA TRP A 275 -10.61 -2.62 1.84
C TRP A 275 -10.54 -3.46 3.11
N PHE A 276 -10.09 -2.86 4.22
CA PHE A 276 -9.93 -3.60 5.46
C PHE A 276 -11.25 -4.00 6.11
N LYS A 277 -12.32 -3.21 5.96
CA LYS A 277 -13.66 -3.58 6.43
C LYS A 277 -14.27 -4.77 5.69
N ALA A 278 -13.83 -5.01 4.46
CA ALA A 278 -14.25 -6.18 3.69
C ALA A 278 -13.50 -7.48 4.10
N GLN A 279 -12.48 -7.38 4.97
CA GLN A 279 -11.78 -8.56 5.52
C GLN A 279 -12.44 -9.00 6.82
N ALA A 280 -12.87 -10.27 6.90
CA ALA A 280 -13.60 -10.81 8.06
C ALA A 280 -12.77 -10.85 9.34
N ASP A 281 -11.44 -11.01 9.23
CA ASP A 281 -10.56 -11.32 10.34
C ASP A 281 -9.86 -10.09 10.96
N VAL A 282 -10.37 -8.88 10.71
CA VAL A 282 -9.82 -7.65 11.28
C VAL A 282 -10.53 -7.31 12.60
N ALA A 283 -9.80 -7.37 13.70
CA ALA A 283 -10.25 -6.87 15.00
C ALA A 283 -10.10 -5.33 15.04
N TRP A 284 -11.21 -4.60 15.02
CA TRP A 284 -11.21 -3.15 15.00
C TRP A 284 -11.06 -2.54 16.38
N LEU A 285 -9.99 -1.78 16.59
CA LEU A 285 -9.70 -1.02 17.79
C LEU A 285 -10.34 0.37 17.73
N GLN A 286 -10.89 0.81 18.85
CA GLN A 286 -11.40 2.17 19.06
C GLN A 286 -10.35 3.05 19.74
N PRO A 287 -10.33 4.37 19.54
CA PRO A 287 -9.50 5.27 20.30
C PRO A 287 -9.82 5.22 21.82
N PRO A 288 -8.84 5.47 22.70
CA PRO A 288 -7.43 5.76 22.41
C PRO A 288 -6.66 4.50 22.01
N PHE A 289 -5.79 4.63 20.96
CA PHE A 289 -4.93 3.54 20.52
C PHE A 289 -3.68 3.48 21.41
N VAL A 290 -3.74 2.69 22.45
CA VAL A 290 -2.66 2.48 23.42
C VAL A 290 -2.20 1.03 23.40
N ALA A 291 -0.90 0.81 23.59
CA ALA A 291 -0.33 -0.54 23.56
C ALA A 291 -0.95 -1.46 24.62
N ASP A 292 -1.31 -0.93 25.80
CA ASP A 292 -1.95 -1.68 26.88
C ASP A 292 -3.24 -2.39 26.45
N ALA A 293 -4.04 -1.76 25.59
CA ALA A 293 -5.27 -2.35 25.06
C ALA A 293 -4.98 -3.56 24.16
N LEU A 294 -3.83 -3.58 23.50
CA LEU A 294 -3.39 -4.69 22.65
C LEU A 294 -2.66 -5.77 23.41
N ASP A 295 -2.03 -5.49 24.55
CA ASP A 295 -1.30 -6.48 25.35
C ASP A 295 -2.19 -7.66 25.72
N ALA A 296 -3.42 -7.40 26.15
CA ALA A 296 -4.38 -8.46 26.50
C ALA A 296 -4.72 -9.35 25.28
N ALA A 297 -4.79 -8.76 24.09
CA ALA A 297 -5.06 -9.48 22.84
C ALA A 297 -3.82 -10.20 22.29
N LEU A 298 -2.61 -9.73 22.62
CA LEU A 298 -1.34 -10.32 22.16
C LEU A 298 -0.84 -11.44 23.06
N ARG A 299 -1.15 -11.42 24.35
CA ARG A 299 -0.74 -12.49 25.31
C ARG A 299 -1.11 -13.91 24.87
N PRO A 300 -2.33 -14.19 24.36
CA PRO A 300 -2.68 -15.52 23.85
C PRO A 300 -1.86 -15.92 22.62
N VAL A 301 -1.33 -14.96 21.88
CA VAL A 301 -0.60 -15.15 20.62
C VAL A 301 0.91 -15.28 20.86
N TRP A 302 1.47 -14.45 21.72
CA TRP A 302 2.91 -14.28 21.91
C TRP A 302 3.41 -14.62 23.32
N GLY A 303 2.52 -14.98 24.26
CA GLY A 303 2.89 -15.24 25.66
C GLY A 303 3.05 -13.95 26.45
N GLN A 304 4.10 -13.86 27.25
CA GLN A 304 4.46 -12.65 27.99
C GLN A 304 5.39 -11.75 27.14
N PRO A 305 5.38 -10.42 27.38
CA PRO A 305 6.31 -9.49 26.75
C PRO A 305 7.77 -9.80 26.98
#